data_92a723437c01aca633dac74bd46b7fae
#
_entry.id   92a723437c01aca633dac74bd46b7fae
#
_cell.length_a   1.000
_cell.length_b   1.000
_cell.length_c   1.000
_cell.angle_alpha   90.00
_cell.angle_beta   90.00
_cell.angle_gamma   90.00
#
_symmetry.space_group_name_H-M   'P 1'
#
loop_
_entity.id
_entity.type
_entity.pdbx_description
1 polymer ?
#
loop_
_entity_poly.entity_id
_entity_poly.type
_entity_poly.pdbx_seq_one_letter_code
_entity_poly.pdbx_strand_id
1 'polypeptide(L)'
;MVKADNYEEYAQIALDKFARSDAAEKNLLVDAVKDLNPRTVLDLGCGAGQDVLPFVENTKAFCIGLDYAPELGAITKKTFRSDGARNQTAFVRASGERIPFADASFEVVLCRVALPYMHNRRTFAEVARVLKPSGVFLLKIHAPAFYFALLKDRVKTFNPKQIAYPLICLTGSLYHQTTGKQLTEGFWRGKEIYQTRAFVMRECAKNNLRIERELADTNVQTPSFVIVKD
;
A
#
# COMPACT_ATOMS: atom_id res chain seq x y z
N MET A 1 -0.56 2.10 -17.89
CA MET A 1 -1.85 1.55 -17.42
C MET A 1 -1.68 0.05 -17.42
N VAL A 2 -1.64 -0.58 -16.26
CA VAL A 2 -2.00 -1.98 -16.18
C VAL A 2 -3.44 -1.96 -16.71
N LYS A 3 -3.71 -2.62 -17.82
CA LYS A 3 -5.05 -2.69 -18.37
C LYS A 3 -5.97 -3.32 -17.32
N ALA A 4 -7.22 -2.90 -17.26
CA ALA A 4 -8.24 -3.49 -16.40
C ALA A 4 -8.29 -5.02 -16.48
N ASP A 5 -7.92 -5.58 -17.62
CA ASP A 5 -7.82 -7.02 -17.90
C ASP A 5 -6.77 -7.77 -17.02
N ASN A 6 -5.95 -7.07 -16.24
CA ASN A 6 -4.87 -7.68 -15.42
C ASN A 6 -5.10 -7.58 -13.90
N TYR A 7 -6.14 -6.88 -13.43
CA TYR A 7 -6.35 -6.76 -11.97
C TYR A 7 -6.79 -8.08 -11.33
N GLU A 8 -7.60 -8.88 -12.02
CA GLU A 8 -8.02 -10.21 -11.54
C GLU A 8 -6.82 -11.15 -11.47
N GLU A 9 -5.99 -11.18 -12.51
CA GLU A 9 -4.77 -11.99 -12.55
C GLU A 9 -3.79 -11.55 -11.45
N TYR A 10 -3.59 -10.25 -11.28
CA TYR A 10 -2.74 -9.72 -10.22
C TYR A 10 -3.26 -10.09 -8.82
N ALA A 11 -4.55 -9.97 -8.60
CA ALA A 11 -5.19 -10.34 -7.34
C ALA A 11 -5.06 -11.84 -7.05
N GLN A 12 -5.21 -12.70 -8.07
CA GLN A 12 -5.02 -14.13 -7.91
C GLN A 12 -3.56 -14.48 -7.58
N ILE A 13 -2.60 -13.87 -8.25
CA ILE A 13 -1.16 -14.02 -7.94
C ILE A 13 -0.87 -13.62 -6.49
N ALA A 14 -1.45 -12.51 -6.01
CA ALA A 14 -1.27 -12.06 -4.64
C ALA A 14 -1.85 -13.06 -3.62
N LEU A 15 -3.05 -13.57 -3.86
CA LEU A 15 -3.69 -14.59 -3.03
C LEU A 15 -2.90 -15.91 -3.03
N ASP A 16 -2.44 -16.35 -4.20
CA ASP A 16 -1.64 -17.58 -4.33
C ASP A 16 -0.30 -17.46 -3.60
N LYS A 17 0.33 -16.29 -3.69
CA LYS A 17 1.55 -15.99 -2.95
C LYS A 17 1.29 -16.03 -1.45
N PHE A 18 0.25 -15.34 -0.99
CA PHE A 18 -0.13 -15.32 0.42
C PHE A 18 -0.44 -16.73 0.94
N ALA A 19 -1.14 -17.55 0.17
CA ALA A 19 -1.45 -18.93 0.55
C ALA A 19 -0.20 -19.79 0.75
N ARG A 20 0.86 -19.55 -0.04
CA ARG A 20 2.14 -20.28 0.03
C ARG A 20 3.11 -19.73 1.07
N SER A 21 2.88 -18.53 1.59
CA SER A 21 3.71 -17.92 2.62
C SER A 21 3.64 -18.71 3.92
N ASP A 22 4.74 -18.76 4.65
CA ASP A 22 4.78 -19.36 5.99
C ASP A 22 4.06 -18.48 7.04
N ALA A 23 3.94 -18.99 8.25
CA ALA A 23 3.24 -18.29 9.33
C ALA A 23 3.91 -16.97 9.71
N ALA A 24 5.24 -16.90 9.70
CA ALA A 24 5.98 -15.68 10.04
C ALA A 24 5.75 -14.58 9.00
N GLU A 25 5.76 -14.94 7.70
CA GLU A 25 5.48 -13.99 6.63
C GLU A 25 4.03 -13.49 6.67
N LYS A 26 3.05 -14.38 6.93
CA LYS A 26 1.64 -14.03 7.06
C LYS A 26 1.39 -13.09 8.24
N ASN A 27 1.99 -13.37 9.38
CA ASN A 27 1.75 -12.64 10.63
C ASN A 27 2.62 -11.39 10.79
N LEU A 28 3.55 -11.11 9.88
CA LEU A 28 4.48 -10.00 9.94
C LEU A 28 3.84 -8.67 10.36
N LEU A 29 2.68 -8.34 9.79
CA LEU A 29 2.00 -7.06 10.03
C LEU A 29 1.29 -7.06 11.38
N VAL A 30 0.67 -8.16 11.76
CA VAL A 30 0.01 -8.32 13.07
C VAL A 30 1.05 -8.27 14.17
N ASP A 31 2.15 -9.01 14.01
CA ASP A 31 3.25 -9.06 14.99
C ASP A 31 3.91 -7.69 15.17
N ALA A 32 3.94 -6.88 14.10
CA ALA A 32 4.48 -5.53 14.16
C ALA A 32 3.70 -4.59 15.08
N VAL A 33 2.43 -4.88 15.35
CA VAL A 33 1.50 -4.06 16.14
C VAL A 33 0.79 -4.84 17.25
N LYS A 34 1.30 -6.03 17.61
CA LYS A 34 0.66 -6.92 18.61
C LYS A 34 0.41 -6.24 19.94
N ASP A 35 1.35 -5.41 20.40
CA ASP A 35 1.27 -4.72 21.68
C ASP A 35 0.19 -3.62 21.70
N LEU A 36 -0.20 -3.12 20.53
CA LEU A 36 -1.29 -2.16 20.37
C LEU A 36 -2.68 -2.81 20.55
N ASN A 37 -2.79 -4.14 20.31
CA ASN A 37 -4.06 -4.89 20.32
C ASN A 37 -5.19 -4.13 19.57
N PRO A 38 -5.01 -3.87 18.27
CA PRO A 38 -5.86 -2.95 17.52
C PRO A 38 -7.30 -3.44 17.43
N ARG A 39 -8.26 -2.50 17.45
CA ARG A 39 -9.68 -2.75 17.23
C ARG A 39 -10.16 -2.33 15.86
N THR A 40 -9.44 -1.43 15.21
CA THR A 40 -9.78 -0.89 13.88
C THR A 40 -8.55 -0.85 12.99
N VAL A 41 -8.64 -1.51 11.84
CA VAL A 41 -7.56 -1.60 10.84
C VAL A 41 -8.10 -1.15 9.48
N LEU A 42 -7.38 -0.27 8.80
CA LEU A 42 -7.64 0.13 7.41
C LEU A 42 -6.51 -0.39 6.51
N ASP A 43 -6.87 -1.11 5.47
CA ASP A 43 -5.94 -1.51 4.41
C ASP A 43 -6.17 -0.61 3.18
N LEU A 44 -5.23 0.27 2.91
CA LEU A 44 -5.29 1.29 1.88
C LEU A 44 -4.64 0.81 0.58
N GLY A 45 -5.46 0.64 -0.46
CA GLY A 45 -5.07 -0.06 -1.68
C GLY A 45 -5.02 -1.57 -1.45
N CYS A 46 -6.08 -2.11 -0.83
CA CYS A 46 -6.12 -3.48 -0.29
C CYS A 46 -6.01 -4.58 -1.36
N GLY A 47 -6.18 -4.25 -2.64
CA GLY A 47 -6.12 -5.24 -3.70
C GLY A 47 -7.08 -6.41 -3.47
N ALA A 48 -6.55 -7.61 -3.29
CA ALA A 48 -7.35 -8.82 -3.00
C ALA A 48 -7.76 -8.96 -1.53
N GLY A 49 -7.26 -8.10 -0.62
CA GLY A 49 -7.62 -8.08 0.80
C GLY A 49 -6.89 -9.10 1.66
N GLN A 50 -5.82 -9.73 1.15
CA GLN A 50 -5.08 -10.76 1.88
C GLN A 50 -4.36 -10.24 3.14
N ASP A 51 -3.92 -8.97 3.14
CA ASP A 51 -3.11 -8.41 4.22
C ASP A 51 -3.89 -8.17 5.52
N VAL A 52 -5.23 -8.14 5.46
CA VAL A 52 -6.07 -8.03 6.66
C VAL A 52 -6.47 -9.37 7.28
N LEU A 53 -6.34 -10.48 6.56
CA LEU A 53 -6.74 -11.81 7.06
C LEU A 53 -6.04 -12.19 8.36
N PRO A 54 -4.71 -11.99 8.52
CA PRO A 54 -4.04 -12.29 9.78
C PRO A 54 -4.53 -11.44 10.95
N PHE A 55 -4.99 -10.20 10.71
CA PHE A 55 -5.60 -9.39 11.76
C PHE A 55 -6.93 -9.98 12.24
N VAL A 56 -7.75 -10.47 11.30
CA VAL A 56 -9.01 -11.14 11.64
C VAL A 56 -8.77 -12.42 12.44
N GLU A 57 -7.77 -13.20 12.04
CA GLU A 57 -7.45 -14.49 12.67
C GLU A 57 -6.84 -14.32 14.07
N ASN A 58 -6.01 -13.30 14.28
CA ASN A 58 -5.19 -13.16 15.47
C ASN A 58 -5.64 -12.02 16.41
N THR A 59 -6.64 -11.22 16.01
CA THR A 59 -7.11 -10.07 16.81
C THR A 59 -8.63 -10.00 16.82
N LYS A 60 -9.17 -9.02 17.58
CA LYS A 60 -10.60 -8.66 17.53
C LYS A 60 -10.84 -7.41 16.66
N ALA A 61 -9.93 -7.09 15.77
CA ALA A 61 -10.02 -5.90 14.96
C ALA A 61 -11.14 -6.01 13.92
N PHE A 62 -11.88 -4.93 13.73
CA PHE A 62 -12.68 -4.73 12.54
C PHE A 62 -11.78 -4.15 11.42
N CYS A 63 -11.65 -4.87 10.32
CA CYS A 63 -10.75 -4.55 9.23
C CYS A 63 -11.52 -4.02 8.03
N ILE A 64 -11.07 -2.90 7.48
CA ILE A 64 -11.67 -2.29 6.28
C ILE A 64 -10.63 -2.30 5.16
N GLY A 65 -10.95 -2.99 4.06
CA GLY A 65 -10.22 -2.85 2.81
C GLY A 65 -10.75 -1.68 2.01
N LEU A 66 -9.86 -0.78 1.57
CA LEU A 66 -10.19 0.34 0.70
C LEU A 66 -9.39 0.24 -0.60
N ASP A 67 -10.08 0.27 -1.72
CA ASP A 67 -9.46 0.32 -3.05
C ASP A 67 -10.28 1.15 -4.02
N TYR A 68 -9.62 1.75 -5.00
CA TYR A 68 -10.28 2.57 -6.02
C TYR A 68 -10.76 1.73 -7.22
N ALA A 69 -10.06 0.64 -7.53
CA ALA A 69 -10.34 -0.20 -8.68
C ALA A 69 -11.66 -0.98 -8.48
N PRO A 70 -12.65 -0.82 -9.37
CA PRO A 70 -13.96 -1.47 -9.21
C PRO A 70 -13.85 -2.99 -9.31
N GLU A 71 -12.92 -3.51 -10.09
CA GLU A 71 -12.71 -4.94 -10.34
C GLU A 71 -12.27 -5.67 -9.06
N LEU A 72 -11.44 -5.01 -8.24
CA LEU A 72 -10.93 -5.57 -6.99
C LEU A 72 -12.02 -5.73 -5.92
N GLY A 73 -13.06 -4.89 -5.95
CA GLY A 73 -14.12 -4.95 -4.94
C GLY A 73 -14.87 -6.29 -4.88
N ALA A 74 -15.05 -6.97 -6.01
CA ALA A 74 -15.67 -8.30 -6.04
C ALA A 74 -14.75 -9.36 -5.45
N ILE A 75 -13.46 -9.31 -5.78
CA ILE A 75 -12.43 -10.26 -5.31
C ILE A 75 -12.23 -10.08 -3.80
N THR A 76 -12.03 -8.84 -3.33
CA THR A 76 -11.88 -8.53 -1.91
C THR A 76 -13.07 -8.99 -1.09
N LYS A 77 -14.30 -8.73 -1.58
CA LYS A 77 -15.53 -9.22 -0.91
C LYS A 77 -15.60 -10.74 -0.87
N LYS A 78 -15.10 -11.44 -1.89
CA LYS A 78 -15.01 -12.91 -1.87
C LYS A 78 -14.00 -13.38 -0.83
N THR A 79 -12.81 -12.77 -0.77
CA THR A 79 -11.78 -13.04 0.25
C THR A 79 -12.34 -12.83 1.66
N PHE A 80 -13.05 -11.73 1.89
CA PHE A 80 -13.63 -11.38 3.20
C PHE A 80 -14.84 -12.25 3.60
N ARG A 81 -15.43 -13.00 2.67
CA ARG A 81 -16.54 -13.92 2.98
C ARG A 81 -16.07 -15.30 3.40
N SER A 82 -14.79 -15.64 3.19
CA SER A 82 -14.23 -16.93 3.60
C SER A 82 -14.00 -16.96 5.11
N ASP A 83 -14.27 -18.10 5.71
CA ASP A 83 -13.80 -18.56 7.03
C ASP A 83 -13.76 -17.55 8.19
N GLY A 84 -14.93 -17.05 8.61
CA GLY A 84 -15.03 -16.26 9.84
C GLY A 84 -14.73 -14.77 9.68
N ALA A 85 -14.10 -14.34 8.58
CA ALA A 85 -13.75 -12.95 8.33
C ALA A 85 -14.98 -12.05 8.08
N ARG A 86 -16.13 -12.62 7.72
CA ARG A 86 -17.34 -11.92 7.26
C ARG A 86 -17.86 -10.87 8.25
N ASN A 87 -17.79 -11.15 9.53
CA ASN A 87 -18.33 -10.27 10.57
C ASN A 87 -17.33 -9.22 11.07
N GLN A 88 -16.06 -9.33 10.64
CA GLN A 88 -14.96 -8.45 11.06
C GLN A 88 -14.34 -7.69 9.90
N THR A 89 -14.91 -7.80 8.70
CA THR A 89 -14.36 -7.12 7.51
C THR A 89 -15.42 -6.38 6.72
N ALA A 90 -15.00 -5.29 6.10
CA ALA A 90 -15.78 -4.53 5.12
C ALA A 90 -14.89 -4.07 3.97
N PHE A 91 -15.50 -3.87 2.79
CA PHE A 91 -14.84 -3.26 1.64
C PHE A 91 -15.49 -1.93 1.30
N VAL A 92 -14.67 -0.91 1.09
CA VAL A 92 -15.12 0.43 0.67
C VAL A 92 -14.37 0.81 -0.61
N ARG A 93 -15.12 1.19 -1.64
CA ARG A 93 -14.54 1.73 -2.86
C ARG A 93 -14.31 3.23 -2.70
N ALA A 94 -13.06 3.65 -2.57
CA ALA A 94 -12.70 5.05 -2.42
C ALA A 94 -11.23 5.29 -2.86
N SER A 95 -10.86 6.58 -2.96
CA SER A 95 -9.47 6.99 -3.18
C SER A 95 -8.73 7.15 -1.86
N GLY A 96 -7.47 6.71 -1.82
CA GLY A 96 -6.56 6.96 -0.70
C GLY A 96 -6.20 8.44 -0.50
N GLU A 97 -6.53 9.28 -1.47
CA GLU A 97 -6.34 10.73 -1.42
C GLU A 97 -7.52 11.46 -0.77
N ARG A 98 -8.62 10.74 -0.49
CA ARG A 98 -9.82 11.20 0.18
C ARG A 98 -10.50 10.02 0.86
N ILE A 99 -10.02 9.69 2.05
CA ILE A 99 -10.50 8.54 2.82
C ILE A 99 -11.85 8.87 3.47
N PRO A 100 -12.95 8.10 3.19
CA PRO A 100 -14.31 8.46 3.61
C PRO A 100 -14.62 8.07 5.06
N PHE A 101 -13.69 8.36 5.97
CA PHE A 101 -13.83 8.12 7.41
C PHE A 101 -13.48 9.39 8.18
N ALA A 102 -14.00 9.50 9.39
CA ALA A 102 -13.72 10.62 10.29
C ALA A 102 -12.24 10.62 10.76
N ASP A 103 -11.81 11.73 11.30
CA ASP A 103 -10.51 11.86 11.94
C ASP A 103 -10.38 10.86 13.09
N ALA A 104 -9.17 10.35 13.32
CA ALA A 104 -8.87 9.44 14.42
C ALA A 104 -9.77 8.19 14.48
N SER A 105 -10.09 7.58 13.33
CA SER A 105 -10.94 6.40 13.22
C SER A 105 -10.19 5.08 13.40
N PHE A 106 -8.89 5.04 13.07
CA PHE A 106 -8.13 3.80 12.98
C PHE A 106 -6.92 3.77 13.92
N GLU A 107 -6.68 2.62 14.54
CA GLU A 107 -5.45 2.37 15.29
C GLU A 107 -4.32 1.92 14.36
N VAL A 108 -4.65 1.22 13.29
CA VAL A 108 -3.66 0.76 12.28
C VAL A 108 -4.15 1.11 10.89
N VAL A 109 -3.24 1.66 10.07
CA VAL A 109 -3.42 1.79 8.61
C VAL A 109 -2.32 1.00 7.92
N LEU A 110 -2.69 0.18 6.94
CA LEU A 110 -1.77 -0.52 6.05
C LEU A 110 -1.73 0.20 4.71
N CYS A 111 -0.57 0.26 4.05
CA CYS A 111 -0.45 0.59 2.63
C CYS A 111 0.77 -0.14 2.06
N ARG A 112 0.52 -1.27 1.44
CA ARG A 112 1.59 -2.13 0.94
C ARG A 112 1.67 -2.06 -0.58
N VAL A 113 2.71 -1.37 -1.06
CA VAL A 113 3.02 -1.12 -2.49
C VAL A 113 1.89 -0.49 -3.32
N ALA A 114 0.91 0.12 -2.66
CA ALA A 114 -0.18 0.85 -3.32
C ALA A 114 0.11 2.36 -3.48
N LEU A 115 0.94 2.92 -2.59
CA LEU A 115 1.30 4.35 -2.60
C LEU A 115 1.87 4.85 -3.96
N PRO A 116 2.63 4.06 -4.75
CA PRO A 116 3.10 4.50 -6.07
C PRO A 116 2.00 4.96 -7.04
N TYR A 117 0.78 4.46 -6.89
CA TYR A 117 -0.38 4.77 -7.74
C TYR A 117 -1.22 5.94 -7.25
N MET A 118 -0.91 6.50 -6.07
CA MET A 118 -1.68 7.55 -5.40
C MET A 118 -0.94 8.89 -5.46
N HIS A 119 -1.65 9.98 -5.19
CA HIS A 119 -1.02 11.27 -4.94
C HIS A 119 -0.37 11.26 -3.55
N ASN A 120 0.92 10.95 -3.49
CA ASN A 120 1.64 10.59 -2.28
C ASN A 120 1.41 11.54 -1.09
N ARG A 121 1.53 12.86 -1.31
CA ARG A 121 1.36 13.86 -0.23
C ARG A 121 -0.05 13.91 0.33
N ARG A 122 -1.07 13.84 -0.54
CA ARG A 122 -2.48 13.82 -0.10
C ARG A 122 -2.77 12.55 0.69
N THR A 123 -2.25 11.42 0.22
CA THR A 123 -2.40 10.14 0.92
C THR A 123 -1.75 10.17 2.31
N PHE A 124 -0.55 10.73 2.46
CA PHE A 124 0.08 10.90 3.78
C PHE A 124 -0.76 11.76 4.71
N ALA A 125 -1.31 12.88 4.22
CA ALA A 125 -2.18 13.75 5.03
C ALA A 125 -3.47 13.03 5.47
N GLU A 126 -4.10 12.28 4.57
CA GLU A 126 -5.31 11.52 4.87
C GLU A 126 -5.03 10.37 5.85
N VAL A 127 -3.93 9.63 5.67
CA VAL A 127 -3.51 8.60 6.62
C VAL A 127 -3.30 9.21 8.01
N ALA A 128 -2.57 10.31 8.10
CA ALA A 128 -2.35 11.00 9.37
C ALA A 128 -3.68 11.49 9.99
N ARG A 129 -4.61 11.98 9.18
CA ARG A 129 -5.93 12.44 9.64
C ARG A 129 -6.73 11.30 10.26
N VAL A 130 -6.83 10.16 9.56
CA VAL A 130 -7.68 9.05 10.01
C VAL A 130 -7.03 8.19 11.10
N LEU A 131 -5.72 8.24 11.29
CA LEU A 131 -5.04 7.58 12.40
C LEU A 131 -5.37 8.24 13.73
N LYS A 132 -5.64 7.43 14.76
CA LYS A 132 -5.71 7.87 16.15
C LYS A 132 -4.34 8.35 16.63
N PRO A 133 -4.27 9.20 17.68
CA PRO A 133 -3.03 9.44 18.40
C PRO A 133 -2.37 8.10 18.81
N SER A 134 -1.07 7.98 18.66
CA SER A 134 -0.29 6.75 18.85
C SER A 134 -0.67 5.60 17.91
N GLY A 135 -1.50 5.85 16.89
CA GLY A 135 -1.83 4.87 15.86
C GLY A 135 -0.64 4.59 14.92
N VAL A 136 -0.67 3.44 14.29
CA VAL A 136 0.46 2.91 13.50
C VAL A 136 0.12 2.86 12.01
N PHE A 137 1.02 3.38 11.20
CA PHE A 137 1.01 3.25 9.74
C PHE A 137 2.07 2.24 9.28
N LEU A 138 1.64 1.10 8.76
CA LEU A 138 2.51 0.08 8.18
C LEU A 138 2.63 0.32 6.67
N LEU A 139 3.76 0.87 6.26
CA LEU A 139 3.99 1.32 4.88
C LEU A 139 5.05 0.48 4.19
N LYS A 140 4.74 -0.03 3.01
CA LYS A 140 5.72 -0.61 2.07
C LYS A 140 5.71 0.17 0.77
N ILE A 141 6.87 0.56 0.28
CA ILE A 141 7.01 1.43 -0.90
C ILE A 141 7.77 0.75 -2.04
N HIS A 142 7.69 1.30 -3.24
CA HIS A 142 8.63 1.02 -4.33
C HIS A 142 9.75 2.06 -4.34
N ALA A 143 10.97 1.64 -4.03
CA ALA A 143 12.16 2.48 -4.13
C ALA A 143 12.67 2.59 -5.58
N PRO A 144 13.56 3.55 -5.90
CA PRO A 144 14.18 3.63 -7.24
C PRO A 144 14.79 2.32 -7.70
N ALA A 145 15.40 1.54 -6.79
CA ALA A 145 16.01 0.25 -7.09
C ALA A 145 15.02 -0.76 -7.68
N PHE A 146 13.73 -0.69 -7.32
CA PHE A 146 12.69 -1.52 -7.92
C PHE A 146 12.56 -1.26 -9.44
N TYR A 147 12.50 0.01 -9.84
CA TYR A 147 12.34 0.39 -11.25
C TYR A 147 13.62 0.15 -12.07
N PHE A 148 14.80 0.26 -11.46
CA PHE A 148 16.04 -0.12 -12.11
C PHE A 148 16.13 -1.64 -12.33
N ALA A 149 15.71 -2.44 -11.36
CA ALA A 149 15.63 -3.90 -11.52
C ALA A 149 14.61 -4.27 -12.59
N LEU A 150 13.43 -3.65 -12.56
CA LEU A 150 12.40 -3.84 -13.59
C LEU A 150 12.91 -3.47 -14.99
N LEU A 151 13.64 -2.35 -15.13
CA LEU A 151 14.23 -1.94 -16.40
C LEU A 151 15.24 -2.98 -16.90
N LYS A 152 16.14 -3.44 -16.01
CA LYS A 152 17.14 -4.48 -16.34
C LYS A 152 16.49 -5.76 -16.89
N ASP A 153 15.38 -6.17 -16.30
CA ASP A 153 14.66 -7.37 -16.74
C ASP A 153 13.88 -7.12 -18.05
N ARG A 154 13.28 -5.93 -18.21
CA ARG A 154 12.52 -5.59 -19.42
C ARG A 154 13.40 -5.38 -20.66
N VAL A 155 14.62 -4.90 -20.49
CA VAL A 155 15.59 -4.79 -21.62
C VAL A 155 15.83 -6.15 -22.27
N LYS A 156 15.86 -7.23 -21.49
CA LYS A 156 16.05 -8.61 -22.01
C LYS A 156 14.89 -9.09 -22.91
N THR A 157 13.71 -8.46 -22.80
CA THR A 157 12.53 -8.83 -23.62
C THR A 157 12.57 -8.27 -25.04
N PHE A 158 13.44 -7.30 -25.32
CA PHE A 158 13.50 -6.54 -26.58
C PHE A 158 12.16 -5.88 -26.97
N ASN A 159 11.25 -5.71 -26.01
CA ASN A 159 9.95 -5.09 -26.24
C ASN A 159 9.98 -3.60 -25.86
N PRO A 160 9.92 -2.67 -26.84
CA PRO A 160 10.05 -1.23 -26.59
C PRO A 160 9.01 -0.70 -25.59
N LYS A 161 7.77 -1.20 -25.65
CA LYS A 161 6.70 -0.77 -24.74
C LYS A 161 6.97 -1.18 -23.29
N GLN A 162 7.54 -2.37 -23.10
CA GLN A 162 7.89 -2.86 -21.77
C GLN A 162 9.10 -2.12 -21.19
N ILE A 163 10.08 -1.78 -22.03
CA ILE A 163 11.26 -0.99 -21.63
C ILE A 163 10.88 0.46 -21.33
N ALA A 164 9.98 1.06 -22.10
CA ALA A 164 9.55 2.44 -21.89
C ALA A 164 8.83 2.66 -20.54
N TYR A 165 8.10 1.68 -20.02
CA TYR A 165 7.33 1.83 -18.80
C TYR A 165 8.18 2.22 -17.57
N PRO A 166 9.21 1.45 -17.16
CA PRO A 166 10.05 1.83 -16.02
C PRO A 166 10.80 3.15 -16.25
N LEU A 167 11.17 3.50 -17.48
CA LEU A 167 11.80 4.79 -17.80
C LEU A 167 10.82 5.95 -17.55
N ILE A 168 9.56 5.80 -17.95
CA ILE A 168 8.51 6.79 -17.69
C ILE A 168 8.31 6.96 -16.18
N CYS A 169 8.23 5.86 -15.42
CA CYS A 169 8.10 5.92 -13.97
C CYS A 169 9.31 6.60 -13.32
N LEU A 170 10.53 6.29 -13.74
CA LEU A 170 11.75 6.93 -13.23
C LEU A 170 11.78 8.44 -13.53
N THR A 171 11.43 8.86 -14.76
CA THR A 171 11.43 10.29 -15.13
C THR A 171 10.35 11.08 -14.40
N GLY A 172 9.11 10.56 -14.32
CA GLY A 172 8.03 11.18 -13.57
C GLY A 172 8.34 11.29 -12.07
N SER A 173 8.99 10.27 -11.53
CA SER A 173 9.40 10.26 -10.13
C SER A 173 10.55 11.25 -9.86
N LEU A 174 11.53 11.34 -10.74
CA LEU A 174 12.61 12.32 -10.63
C LEU A 174 12.05 13.75 -10.65
N TYR A 175 11.13 14.04 -11.57
CA TYR A 175 10.42 15.32 -11.60
C TYR A 175 9.71 15.59 -10.27
N HIS A 176 9.01 14.59 -9.72
CA HIS A 176 8.36 14.73 -8.41
C HIS A 176 9.35 14.99 -7.27
N GLN A 177 10.49 14.31 -7.24
CA GLN A 177 11.51 14.50 -6.20
C GLN A 177 12.16 15.89 -6.27
N THR A 178 12.38 16.42 -7.46
CA THR A 178 13.06 17.73 -7.66
C THR A 178 12.11 18.91 -7.50
N THR A 179 10.90 18.83 -8.02
CA THR A 179 9.94 19.95 -8.03
C THR A 179 8.91 19.89 -6.91
N GLY A 180 8.73 18.72 -6.33
CA GLY A 180 7.65 18.44 -5.37
C GLY A 180 6.27 18.33 -6.00
N LYS A 181 6.12 18.48 -7.32
CA LYS A 181 4.85 18.33 -8.05
C LYS A 181 4.71 16.92 -8.59
N GLN A 182 3.58 16.29 -8.37
CA GLN A 182 3.27 14.97 -8.92
C GLN A 182 2.45 15.12 -10.20
N LEU A 183 2.91 14.49 -11.27
CA LEU A 183 2.20 14.48 -12.56
C LEU A 183 1.12 13.38 -12.50
N THR A 184 -0.15 13.78 -12.56
CA THR A 184 -1.29 12.87 -12.39
C THR A 184 -2.29 12.93 -13.55
N GLU A 185 -2.09 13.83 -14.52
CA GLU A 185 -3.04 14.08 -15.61
C GLU A 185 -2.48 13.68 -16.99
N GLY A 186 -3.38 13.55 -17.95
CA GLY A 186 -3.04 13.24 -19.34
C GLY A 186 -2.23 11.94 -19.46
N PHE A 187 -1.08 12.02 -20.11
CA PHE A 187 -0.16 10.89 -20.31
C PHE A 187 0.31 10.25 -18.99
N TRP A 188 0.39 11.05 -17.92
CA TRP A 188 0.89 10.62 -16.62
C TRP A 188 -0.15 9.93 -15.75
N ARG A 189 -1.42 9.94 -16.14
CA ARG A 189 -2.48 9.28 -15.37
C ARG A 189 -2.17 7.79 -15.20
N GLY A 190 -2.16 7.32 -13.95
CA GLY A 190 -1.90 5.93 -13.59
C GLY A 190 -0.44 5.49 -13.78
N LYS A 191 0.51 6.43 -13.93
CA LYS A 191 1.93 6.12 -13.87
C LYS A 191 2.40 6.14 -12.43
N GLU A 192 3.18 5.13 -12.09
CA GLU A 192 3.74 4.97 -10.75
C GLU A 192 4.80 6.02 -10.44
N ILE A 193 4.82 6.44 -9.19
CA ILE A 193 5.85 7.34 -8.64
C ILE A 193 6.60 6.57 -7.54
N TYR A 194 7.91 6.40 -7.69
CA TYR A 194 8.72 5.80 -6.63
C TYR A 194 8.83 6.72 -5.41
N GLN A 195 9.03 6.12 -4.26
CA GLN A 195 9.31 6.85 -3.03
C GLN A 195 10.73 6.56 -2.57
N THR A 196 11.34 7.55 -1.94
CA THR A 196 12.61 7.39 -1.24
C THR A 196 12.40 7.43 0.27
N ARG A 197 13.32 6.84 1.05
CA ARG A 197 13.29 6.98 2.51
C ARG A 197 13.25 8.47 2.94
N ALA A 198 14.03 9.32 2.28
CA ALA A 198 14.05 10.76 2.55
C ALA A 198 12.69 11.44 2.25
N PHE A 199 11.99 10.99 1.21
CA PHE A 199 10.63 11.45 0.94
C PHE A 199 9.68 11.03 2.08
N VAL A 200 9.70 9.76 2.48
CA VAL A 200 8.86 9.24 3.58
C VAL A 200 9.12 10.01 4.87
N MET A 201 10.38 10.18 5.25
CA MET A 201 10.76 10.95 6.46
C MET A 201 10.21 12.38 6.41
N ARG A 202 10.34 13.06 5.28
CA ARG A 202 9.85 14.43 5.11
C ARG A 202 8.33 14.54 5.20
N GLU A 203 7.60 13.60 4.58
CA GLU A 203 6.13 13.62 4.64
C GLU A 203 5.62 13.17 6.02
N CYS A 204 6.33 12.27 6.71
CA CYS A 204 6.06 11.96 8.12
C CYS A 204 6.18 13.21 8.99
N ALA A 205 7.29 13.93 8.92
CA ALA A 205 7.52 15.13 9.74
C ALA A 205 6.46 16.23 9.52
N LYS A 206 5.94 16.38 8.29
CA LYS A 206 4.87 17.34 7.98
C LYS A 206 3.50 16.98 8.55
N ASN A 207 3.29 15.71 8.86
CA ASN A 207 1.98 15.17 9.24
C ASN A 207 1.97 14.62 10.68
N ASN A 208 2.90 15.04 11.54
CA ASN A 208 3.03 14.55 12.91
C ASN A 208 3.14 13.02 12.98
N LEU A 209 3.91 12.46 12.04
CA LEU A 209 4.24 11.04 11.97
C LEU A 209 5.75 10.89 12.14
N ARG A 210 6.21 9.78 12.68
CA ARG A 210 7.63 9.44 12.74
C ARG A 210 7.87 7.98 12.36
N ILE A 211 8.95 7.71 11.63
CA ILE A 211 9.40 6.34 11.39
C ILE A 211 9.98 5.83 12.72
N GLU A 212 9.40 4.76 13.23
CA GLU A 212 9.88 4.11 14.44
C GLU A 212 10.95 3.07 14.13
N ARG A 213 10.68 2.19 13.16
CA ARG A 213 11.58 1.12 12.71
C ARG A 213 11.24 0.63 11.32
N GLU A 214 12.10 -0.20 10.77
CA GLU A 214 11.80 -0.96 9.55
C GLU A 214 11.17 -2.32 9.90
N LEU A 215 10.34 -2.86 9.00
CA LEU A 215 9.82 -4.22 9.10
C LEU A 215 10.85 -5.24 8.61
N ALA A 216 10.71 -6.50 9.04
CA ALA A 216 11.63 -7.57 8.67
C ALA A 216 11.66 -7.90 7.17
N ASP A 217 10.57 -7.57 6.45
CA ASP A 217 10.47 -7.76 4.99
C ASP A 217 11.04 -6.57 4.17
N THR A 218 11.71 -5.62 4.84
CA THR A 218 12.37 -4.49 4.19
C THR A 218 13.52 -4.95 3.31
N ASN A 219 13.63 -4.35 2.13
CA ASN A 219 14.76 -4.57 1.23
C ASN A 219 15.00 -3.33 0.36
N VAL A 220 16.09 -3.33 -0.40
CA VAL A 220 16.50 -2.15 -1.20
C VAL A 220 15.49 -1.75 -2.27
N GLN A 221 14.71 -2.68 -2.79
CA GLN A 221 13.68 -2.42 -3.82
C GLN A 221 12.35 -1.99 -3.20
N THR A 222 11.98 -2.62 -2.09
CA THR A 222 10.70 -2.40 -1.42
C THR A 222 10.90 -2.17 0.08
N PRO A 223 11.43 -1.01 0.50
CA PRO A 223 11.53 -0.66 1.91
C PRO A 223 10.18 -0.68 2.61
N SER A 224 10.18 -1.15 3.85
CA SER A 224 8.98 -1.35 4.66
C SER A 224 9.17 -0.75 6.05
N PHE A 225 8.18 0.04 6.52
CA PHE A 225 8.30 0.88 7.70
C PHE A 225 7.14 0.70 8.66
N VAL A 226 7.45 0.76 9.94
CA VAL A 226 6.52 1.05 11.03
C VAL A 226 6.61 2.54 11.32
N ILE A 227 5.51 3.26 11.15
CA ILE A 227 5.39 4.70 11.33
C ILE A 227 4.34 4.94 12.41
N VAL A 228 4.64 5.78 13.38
CA VAL A 228 3.76 6.08 14.51
C VAL A 228 3.29 7.53 14.41
N LYS A 229 2.02 7.77 14.76
CA LYS A 229 1.48 9.13 14.90
C LYS A 229 1.75 9.65 16.31
N ASP A 230 2.38 10.82 16.40
CA ASP A 230 2.64 11.53 17.66
C ASP A 230 1.34 12.09 18.28
#